data_c544c0cd39b74b1f88478a645824eed5
#
_entry.id   c544c0cd39b74b1f88478a645824eed5
#
_cell.length_a   1.000
_cell.length_b   1.000
_cell.length_c   1.000
_cell.angle_alpha   90.00
_cell.angle_beta   90.00
_cell.angle_gamma   90.00
#
_symmetry.space_group_name_H-M   'P 1'
#
loop_
_entity.id
_entity.type
_entity.pdbx_description
1 polymer ?
#
loop_
_entity_poly.entity_id
_entity_poly.type
_entity_poly.pdbx_seq_one_letter_code
_entity_poly.pdbx_strand_id
1 'polypeptide(L)'
;MAQDLSTSITRRSLVAGLALSAAPVALAGADNAYAQAKETTKETTSDKSLYERLGGVFAIAAVVDHFSDAVVKNPVVGQKSKNPQLREWHTKNLKRLPGLKFMRTLWVCNVSGGPFQFTATKPGKTPVGLEEAHRDLRISPAEFDEVAAELGRTLDFAKVPKREKAEVLAAFAAHKDEVTAGYIPAAKRG
;
A
#
# COMPACT_ATOMS: atom_id res chain seq x y z
N MET A 1 19.91 27.01 40.47
CA MET A 1 18.48 27.32 40.68
C MET A 1 17.71 26.34 39.83
N ALA A 2 17.20 25.31 40.46
CA ALA A 2 16.34 24.30 39.86
C ALA A 2 14.88 24.81 39.99
N GLN A 3 14.09 24.74 38.92
CA GLN A 3 12.64 24.90 39.01
C GLN A 3 11.98 23.61 38.51
N ASP A 4 11.45 22.94 39.49
CA ASP A 4 10.59 21.77 39.44
C ASP A 4 9.18 22.21 38.98
N LEU A 5 8.66 21.61 37.91
CA LEU A 5 7.28 21.73 37.47
C LEU A 5 6.60 20.38 37.44
N SER A 6 6.28 19.91 38.64
CA SER A 6 5.37 18.80 38.88
C SER A 6 3.92 19.25 38.58
N THR A 7 3.33 18.77 37.48
CA THR A 7 1.91 18.99 37.17
C THR A 7 1.11 17.75 37.54
N SER A 8 0.42 17.85 38.63
CA SER A 8 -0.53 16.93 39.22
C SER A 8 -1.76 16.75 38.32
N ILE A 9 -2.05 15.52 37.87
CA ILE A 9 -3.30 15.17 37.18
C ILE A 9 -4.32 14.71 38.21
N THR A 10 -5.33 15.52 38.42
CA THR A 10 -6.46 15.23 39.33
C THR A 10 -7.45 14.29 38.64
N ARG A 11 -7.59 13.08 39.19
CA ARG A 11 -8.66 12.14 38.86
C ARG A 11 -9.98 12.64 39.47
N ARG A 12 -10.93 13.02 38.63
CA ARG A 12 -12.34 13.22 39.05
C ARG A 12 -13.16 12.00 38.66
N SER A 13 -13.51 11.23 39.66
CA SER A 13 -14.55 10.22 39.62
C SER A 13 -15.91 10.86 39.51
N LEU A 14 -16.70 10.57 38.50
CA LEU A 14 -18.13 10.86 38.44
C LEU A 14 -18.91 9.55 38.51
N VAL A 15 -19.46 9.33 39.70
CA VAL A 15 -20.50 8.33 39.94
C VAL A 15 -21.83 9.03 39.64
N ALA A 16 -22.59 8.57 38.68
CA ALA A 16 -23.96 9.02 38.45
C ALA A 16 -24.90 7.81 38.29
N GLY A 17 -25.89 7.83 39.08
CA GLY A 17 -26.85 6.88 39.53
C GLY A 17 -27.68 6.18 38.46
N LEU A 18 -28.04 4.93 38.80
CA LEU A 18 -29.08 4.13 38.16
C LEU A 18 -30.47 4.72 38.47
N ALA A 19 -31.19 5.15 37.45
CA ALA A 19 -32.62 5.29 37.51
C ALA A 19 -33.26 4.15 36.68
N LEU A 20 -33.84 3.18 37.34
CA LEU A 20 -34.73 2.19 36.72
C LEU A 20 -36.04 2.88 36.35
N SER A 21 -36.32 3.02 35.06
CA SER A 21 -37.66 3.28 34.56
C SER A 21 -38.07 2.09 33.66
N ALA A 22 -39.04 1.32 34.16
CA ALA A 22 -39.70 0.27 33.39
C ALA A 22 -40.58 0.92 32.31
N ALA A 23 -40.33 0.67 31.06
CA ALA A 23 -41.21 0.96 29.95
C ALA A 23 -41.60 -0.35 29.23
N PRO A 24 -42.81 -0.50 28.69
CA PRO A 24 -43.35 -1.77 28.20
C PRO A 24 -42.66 -2.19 26.92
N VAL A 25 -42.33 -3.51 26.85
CA VAL A 25 -41.79 -4.15 25.64
C VAL A 25 -42.93 -4.24 24.63
N ALA A 26 -42.90 -3.41 23.60
CA ALA A 26 -43.65 -3.63 22.38
C ALA A 26 -42.88 -4.60 21.49
N LEU A 27 -43.43 -5.76 21.23
CA LEU A 27 -42.96 -6.68 20.19
C LEU A 27 -43.22 -6.04 18.83
N ALA A 28 -42.26 -5.36 18.28
CA ALA A 28 -42.25 -4.89 16.90
C ALA A 28 -41.08 -5.54 16.14
N GLY A 29 -41.45 -6.51 15.33
CA GLY A 29 -40.84 -6.90 14.07
C GLY A 29 -39.32 -7.18 14.03
N ALA A 30 -38.99 -8.50 14.00
CA ALA A 30 -37.64 -8.98 13.69
C ALA A 30 -37.10 -8.51 12.29
N ASP A 31 -37.97 -8.00 11.43
CA ASP A 31 -37.62 -7.56 10.08
C ASP A 31 -36.84 -6.22 10.04
N ASN A 32 -37.00 -5.36 11.04
CA ASN A 32 -36.31 -4.08 11.09
C ASN A 32 -34.84 -4.20 11.56
N ALA A 33 -34.51 -5.23 12.34
CA ALA A 33 -33.12 -5.45 12.82
C ALA A 33 -32.20 -5.93 11.68
N TYR A 34 -32.75 -6.71 10.73
CA TYR A 34 -31.98 -7.16 9.55
C TYR A 34 -31.75 -6.04 8.53
N ALA A 35 -32.68 -5.12 8.36
CA ALA A 35 -32.53 -3.96 7.48
C ALA A 35 -31.49 -2.98 8.03
N GLN A 36 -31.52 -2.68 9.32
CA GLN A 36 -30.55 -1.82 9.98
C GLN A 36 -29.13 -2.42 10.02
N ALA A 37 -29.00 -3.75 10.22
CA ALA A 37 -27.70 -4.43 10.14
C ALA A 37 -27.10 -4.37 8.73
N LYS A 38 -27.94 -4.38 7.69
CA LYS A 38 -27.51 -4.28 6.30
C LYS A 38 -27.10 -2.86 5.89
N GLU A 39 -27.75 -1.85 6.43
CA GLU A 39 -27.36 -0.43 6.23
C GLU A 39 -26.11 -0.07 7.03
N THR A 40 -25.97 -0.51 8.26
CA THR A 40 -24.75 -0.28 9.07
C THR A 40 -23.52 -0.96 8.47
N THR A 41 -23.68 -2.12 7.80
CA THR A 41 -22.57 -2.81 7.12
C THR A 41 -22.17 -2.11 5.82
N LYS A 42 -23.05 -1.32 5.21
CA LYS A 42 -22.76 -0.58 3.97
C LYS A 42 -22.06 0.76 4.23
N GLU A 43 -22.37 1.42 5.34
CA GLU A 43 -21.75 2.68 5.76
C GLU A 43 -20.30 2.46 6.25
N THR A 44 -20.04 1.37 6.99
CA THR A 44 -18.69 1.08 7.52
C THR A 44 -17.65 0.68 6.46
N THR A 45 -18.03 0.30 5.25
CA THR A 45 -17.08 -0.01 4.16
C THR A 45 -16.64 1.22 3.39
N SER A 46 -17.39 2.33 3.44
CA SER A 46 -17.04 3.59 2.76
C SER A 46 -15.94 4.37 3.48
N ASP A 47 -15.81 4.20 4.80
CA ASP A 47 -14.88 4.96 5.64
C ASP A 47 -13.51 4.29 5.82
N LYS A 48 -13.36 3.03 5.37
CA LYS A 48 -12.09 2.31 5.48
C LYS A 48 -11.08 2.76 4.44
N SER A 49 -9.85 3.02 4.88
CA SER A 49 -8.73 3.28 3.98
C SER A 49 -8.50 2.13 3.00
N LEU A 50 -7.85 2.39 1.87
CA LEU A 50 -7.44 1.33 0.95
C LEU A 50 -6.56 0.29 1.65
N TYR A 51 -5.69 0.72 2.56
CA TYR A 51 -4.86 -0.16 3.40
C TYR A 51 -5.70 -1.19 4.17
N GLU A 52 -6.77 -0.74 4.86
CA GLU A 52 -7.66 -1.63 5.62
C GLU A 52 -8.45 -2.58 4.71
N ARG A 53 -8.92 -2.06 3.56
CA ARG A 53 -9.65 -2.86 2.57
C ARG A 53 -8.76 -3.91 1.87
N LEU A 54 -7.46 -3.66 1.77
CA LEU A 54 -6.47 -4.61 1.28
C LEU A 54 -6.04 -5.67 2.33
N GLY A 55 -6.52 -5.56 3.57
CA GLY A 55 -6.23 -6.51 4.64
C GLY A 55 -4.98 -6.20 5.47
N GLY A 56 -4.48 -4.97 5.38
CA GLY A 56 -3.38 -4.48 6.20
C GLY A 56 -2.00 -4.98 5.76
N VAL A 57 -0.99 -4.74 6.62
CA VAL A 57 0.43 -4.91 6.28
C VAL A 57 0.79 -6.34 5.85
N PHE A 58 0.23 -7.36 6.47
CA PHE A 58 0.59 -8.75 6.13
C PHE A 58 0.05 -9.17 4.77
N ALA A 59 -1.17 -8.78 4.44
CA ALA A 59 -1.75 -9.04 3.11
C ALA A 59 -0.99 -8.27 2.02
N ILE A 60 -0.68 -7.00 2.25
CA ILE A 60 0.11 -6.17 1.34
C ILE A 60 1.52 -6.77 1.16
N ALA A 61 2.18 -7.21 2.24
CA ALA A 61 3.50 -7.83 2.16
C ALA A 61 3.49 -9.11 1.33
N ALA A 62 2.48 -9.95 1.47
CA ALA A 62 2.33 -11.18 0.68
C ALA A 62 2.15 -10.87 -0.83
N VAL A 63 1.36 -9.85 -1.17
CA VAL A 63 1.20 -9.38 -2.56
C VAL A 63 2.52 -8.82 -3.10
N VAL A 64 3.20 -7.97 -2.33
CA VAL A 64 4.51 -7.38 -2.71
C VAL A 64 5.58 -8.45 -2.89
N ASP A 65 5.57 -9.48 -2.04
CA ASP A 65 6.49 -10.61 -2.15
C ASP A 65 6.31 -11.35 -3.47
N HIS A 66 5.09 -11.81 -3.75
CA HIS A 66 4.75 -12.49 -5.00
C HIS A 66 5.03 -11.63 -6.23
N PHE A 67 4.57 -10.38 -6.23
CA PHE A 67 4.81 -9.42 -7.32
C PHE A 67 6.28 -9.22 -7.62
N SER A 68 7.10 -9.06 -6.59
CA SER A 68 8.53 -8.82 -6.77
C SER A 68 9.23 -10.02 -7.39
N ASP A 69 8.86 -11.25 -7.01
CA ASP A 69 9.38 -12.47 -7.59
C ASP A 69 8.89 -12.68 -9.03
N ALA A 70 7.63 -12.32 -9.31
CA ALA A 70 7.07 -12.36 -10.65
C ALA A 70 7.80 -11.40 -11.60
N VAL A 71 8.06 -10.16 -11.17
CA VAL A 71 8.83 -9.17 -11.95
C VAL A 71 10.25 -9.67 -12.26
N VAL A 72 10.95 -10.29 -11.30
CA VAL A 72 12.28 -10.87 -11.54
C VAL A 72 12.23 -11.93 -12.64
N LYS A 73 11.19 -12.75 -12.68
CA LYS A 73 11.01 -13.84 -13.66
C LYS A 73 10.38 -13.38 -14.97
N ASN A 74 9.80 -12.19 -15.02
CA ASN A 74 9.10 -11.69 -16.20
C ASN A 74 10.04 -11.58 -17.41
N PRO A 75 9.64 -12.10 -18.59
CA PRO A 75 10.53 -12.17 -19.77
C PRO A 75 10.86 -10.80 -20.37
N VAL A 76 10.02 -9.79 -20.14
CA VAL A 76 10.20 -8.44 -20.70
C VAL A 76 11.06 -7.56 -19.80
N VAL A 77 10.76 -7.55 -18.51
CA VAL A 77 11.39 -6.60 -17.54
C VAL A 77 12.34 -7.27 -16.55
N GLY A 78 12.33 -8.59 -16.44
CA GLY A 78 13.12 -9.36 -15.49
C GLY A 78 14.52 -9.76 -15.97
N GLN A 79 14.97 -10.93 -15.55
CA GLN A 79 16.32 -11.47 -15.83
C GLN A 79 16.61 -11.64 -17.33
N LYS A 80 15.60 -11.78 -18.17
CA LYS A 80 15.73 -11.93 -19.64
C LYS A 80 15.43 -10.65 -20.40
N SER A 81 15.29 -9.54 -19.73
CA SER A 81 14.99 -8.23 -20.34
C SER A 81 15.98 -7.87 -21.44
N LYS A 82 15.48 -7.28 -22.51
CA LYS A 82 16.32 -6.64 -23.55
C LYS A 82 16.95 -5.35 -23.05
N ASN A 83 16.37 -4.68 -22.05
CA ASN A 83 16.95 -3.55 -21.38
C ASN A 83 18.12 -4.04 -20.49
N PRO A 84 19.37 -3.65 -20.81
CA PRO A 84 20.54 -4.16 -20.10
C PRO A 84 20.58 -3.75 -18.63
N GLN A 85 20.04 -2.56 -18.26
CA GLN A 85 20.00 -2.06 -16.90
C GLN A 85 19.02 -2.89 -16.05
N LEU A 86 17.83 -3.19 -16.56
CA LEU A 86 16.87 -4.07 -15.89
C LEU A 86 17.42 -5.48 -15.74
N ARG A 87 17.98 -6.04 -16.81
CA ARG A 87 18.60 -7.38 -16.78
C ARG A 87 19.74 -7.45 -15.76
N GLU A 88 20.60 -6.44 -15.73
CA GLU A 88 21.69 -6.39 -14.77
C GLU A 88 21.17 -6.31 -13.34
N TRP A 89 20.18 -5.46 -13.08
CA TRP A 89 19.59 -5.36 -11.76
C TRP A 89 19.02 -6.71 -11.29
N HIS A 90 18.22 -7.37 -12.14
CA HIS A 90 17.55 -8.64 -11.83
C HIS A 90 18.47 -9.87 -11.87
N THR A 91 19.73 -9.72 -12.23
CA THR A 91 20.72 -10.83 -12.17
C THR A 91 21.77 -10.59 -11.09
N LYS A 92 22.36 -9.41 -11.02
CA LYS A 92 23.49 -9.13 -10.12
C LYS A 92 23.05 -8.60 -8.74
N ASN A 93 21.85 -8.02 -8.63
CA ASN A 93 21.40 -7.36 -7.41
C ASN A 93 20.33 -8.15 -6.61
N LEU A 94 20.11 -9.42 -6.91
CA LEU A 94 19.08 -10.24 -6.23
C LEU A 94 19.26 -10.32 -4.71
N LYS A 95 20.49 -10.23 -4.19
CA LYS A 95 20.76 -10.15 -2.76
C LYS A 95 20.12 -8.92 -2.08
N ARG A 96 19.75 -7.89 -2.86
CA ARG A 96 19.04 -6.69 -2.39
C ARG A 96 17.52 -6.84 -2.42
N LEU A 97 17.00 -7.89 -3.06
CA LEU A 97 15.57 -8.09 -3.26
C LEU A 97 14.76 -8.14 -1.95
N PRO A 98 15.22 -8.80 -0.87
CA PRO A 98 14.49 -8.79 0.40
C PRO A 98 14.31 -7.37 0.97
N GLY A 99 15.36 -6.54 0.91
CA GLY A 99 15.28 -5.15 1.34
C GLY A 99 14.35 -4.30 0.46
N LEU A 100 14.34 -4.55 -0.86
CA LEU A 100 13.41 -3.90 -1.78
C LEU A 100 11.95 -4.29 -1.49
N LYS A 101 11.67 -5.57 -1.24
CA LYS A 101 10.34 -6.06 -0.85
C LYS A 101 9.86 -5.37 0.42
N PHE A 102 10.72 -5.25 1.43
CA PHE A 102 10.42 -4.54 2.67
C PHE A 102 10.08 -3.06 2.42
N MET A 103 10.95 -2.33 1.71
CA MET A 103 10.74 -0.92 1.42
C MET A 103 9.48 -0.67 0.57
N ARG A 104 9.22 -1.53 -0.41
CA ARG A 104 8.00 -1.48 -1.24
C ARG A 104 6.75 -1.72 -0.40
N THR A 105 6.79 -2.67 0.54
CA THR A 105 5.68 -2.92 1.47
C THR A 105 5.37 -1.69 2.30
N LEU A 106 6.40 -1.07 2.90
CA LEU A 106 6.22 0.17 3.68
C LEU A 106 5.64 1.30 2.84
N TRP A 107 6.14 1.47 1.62
CA TRP A 107 5.64 2.50 0.71
C TRP A 107 4.16 2.28 0.36
N VAL A 108 3.77 1.05 -0.02
CA VAL A 108 2.37 0.71 -0.34
C VAL A 108 1.48 0.93 0.89
N CYS A 109 1.90 0.48 2.08
CA CYS A 109 1.14 0.72 3.31
C CYS A 109 0.95 2.21 3.58
N ASN A 110 1.98 3.02 3.40
CA ASN A 110 1.91 4.47 3.60
C ASN A 110 0.94 5.14 2.63
N VAL A 111 1.10 4.92 1.31
CA VAL A 111 0.29 5.60 0.28
C VAL A 111 -1.15 5.10 0.23
N SER A 112 -1.45 3.92 0.78
CA SER A 112 -2.80 3.38 0.90
C SER A 112 -3.54 3.80 2.17
N GLY A 113 -2.95 4.69 2.99
CA GLY A 113 -3.56 5.22 4.21
C GLY A 113 -3.36 4.33 5.45
N GLY A 114 -2.32 3.51 5.45
CA GLY A 114 -1.91 2.72 6.62
C GLY A 114 -1.09 3.52 7.64
N PRO A 115 -0.91 2.99 8.86
CA PRO A 115 -0.21 3.68 9.96
C PRO A 115 1.31 3.64 9.85
N PHE A 116 1.86 3.31 8.69
CA PHE A 116 3.29 3.17 8.46
C PHE A 116 3.87 4.42 7.81
N GLN A 117 5.11 4.74 8.18
CA GLN A 117 5.87 5.80 7.53
C GLN A 117 6.92 5.18 6.59
N PHE A 118 6.98 5.68 5.37
CA PHE A 118 8.05 5.35 4.45
C PHE A 118 9.26 6.22 4.76
N THR A 119 10.20 5.67 5.53
CA THR A 119 11.42 6.35 5.95
C THR A 119 12.66 5.59 5.47
N ALA A 120 13.79 6.29 5.34
CA ALA A 120 15.05 5.64 4.99
C ALA A 120 15.49 4.69 6.13
N THR A 121 16.01 3.51 5.74
CA THR A 121 16.49 2.49 6.69
C THR A 121 17.87 2.79 7.25
N LYS A 122 18.59 3.79 6.68
CA LYS A 122 19.91 4.21 7.15
C LYS A 122 19.82 5.56 7.85
N PRO A 123 20.41 5.72 9.06
CA PRO A 123 20.43 6.99 9.76
C PRO A 123 21.01 8.12 8.89
N GLY A 124 20.39 9.30 8.97
CA GLY A 124 20.85 10.48 8.22
C GLY A 124 20.64 10.44 6.70
N LYS A 125 19.84 9.48 6.20
CA LYS A 125 19.45 9.41 4.79
C LYS A 125 17.95 9.69 4.64
N THR A 126 17.58 10.32 3.53
CA THR A 126 16.19 10.43 3.09
C THR A 126 15.85 9.24 2.18
N PRO A 127 14.56 8.81 2.11
CA PRO A 127 14.12 7.88 1.09
C PRO A 127 14.41 8.47 -0.29
N VAL A 128 14.89 7.64 -1.20
CA VAL A 128 15.08 8.03 -2.61
C VAL A 128 13.69 8.14 -3.25
N GLY A 129 13.44 9.23 -3.97
CA GLY A 129 12.21 9.40 -4.74
C GLY A 129 12.08 8.37 -5.87
N LEU A 130 10.85 8.17 -6.38
CA LEU A 130 10.60 7.17 -7.44
C LEU A 130 11.41 7.47 -8.71
N GLU A 131 11.44 8.72 -9.14
CA GLU A 131 12.22 9.14 -10.30
C GLU A 131 13.72 8.84 -10.11
N GLU A 132 14.31 9.26 -9.00
CA GLU A 132 15.73 9.03 -8.73
C GLU A 132 16.05 7.54 -8.62
N ALA A 133 15.17 6.75 -7.97
CA ALA A 133 15.35 5.30 -7.82
C ALA A 133 15.30 4.53 -9.15
N HIS A 134 14.64 5.07 -10.17
CA HIS A 134 14.43 4.40 -11.45
C HIS A 134 15.17 5.02 -12.64
N ARG A 135 15.68 6.24 -12.50
CA ARG A 135 16.32 6.99 -13.60
C ARG A 135 17.39 6.19 -14.32
N ASP A 136 18.28 5.54 -13.60
CA ASP A 136 19.39 4.77 -14.17
C ASP A 136 18.95 3.44 -14.79
N LEU A 137 17.74 2.96 -14.47
CA LEU A 137 17.18 1.75 -15.07
C LEU A 137 16.67 1.98 -16.48
N ARG A 138 16.48 3.23 -16.90
CA ARG A 138 16.06 3.63 -18.27
C ARG A 138 14.81 2.90 -18.75
N ILE A 139 13.86 2.75 -17.86
CA ILE A 139 12.61 2.00 -18.09
C ILE A 139 11.81 2.72 -19.18
N SER A 140 11.51 2.04 -20.27
CA SER A 140 10.62 2.55 -21.31
C SER A 140 9.16 2.54 -20.87
N PRO A 141 8.28 3.37 -21.49
CA PRO A 141 6.84 3.30 -21.23
C PRO A 141 6.24 1.90 -21.41
N ALA A 142 6.70 1.14 -22.40
CA ALA A 142 6.23 -0.23 -22.65
C ALA A 142 6.68 -1.21 -21.55
N GLU A 143 7.87 -1.05 -21.00
CA GLU A 143 8.35 -1.85 -19.88
C GLU A 143 7.58 -1.51 -18.59
N PHE A 144 7.26 -0.25 -18.38
CA PHE A 144 6.37 0.16 -17.28
C PHE A 144 4.99 -0.48 -17.41
N ASP A 145 4.40 -0.47 -18.60
CA ASP A 145 3.08 -1.06 -18.86
C ASP A 145 3.11 -2.59 -18.62
N GLU A 146 4.20 -3.27 -18.94
CA GLU A 146 4.36 -4.69 -18.61
C GLU A 146 4.44 -4.94 -17.10
N VAL A 147 5.12 -4.06 -16.34
CA VAL A 147 5.13 -4.14 -14.87
C VAL A 147 3.73 -3.91 -14.29
N ALA A 148 2.97 -2.98 -14.85
CA ALA A 148 1.56 -2.75 -14.48
C ALA A 148 0.69 -3.99 -14.77
N ALA A 149 0.90 -4.64 -15.91
CA ALA A 149 0.21 -5.89 -16.26
C ALA A 149 0.57 -7.02 -15.28
N GLU A 150 1.84 -7.14 -14.88
CA GLU A 150 2.29 -8.13 -13.88
C GLU A 150 1.65 -7.87 -12.51
N LEU A 151 1.54 -6.60 -12.11
CA LEU A 151 0.81 -6.23 -10.90
C LEU A 151 -0.65 -6.66 -10.99
N GLY A 152 -1.29 -6.42 -12.13
CA GLY A 152 -2.67 -6.86 -12.38
C GLY A 152 -2.85 -8.37 -12.23
N ARG A 153 -1.93 -9.18 -12.77
CA ARG A 153 -1.91 -10.65 -12.62
C ARG A 153 -1.70 -11.06 -11.16
N THR A 154 -0.81 -10.39 -10.46
CA THR A 154 -0.55 -10.64 -9.04
C THR A 154 -1.78 -10.36 -8.17
N LEU A 155 -2.48 -9.25 -8.41
CA LEU A 155 -3.69 -8.89 -7.68
C LEU A 155 -4.83 -9.91 -7.93
N ASP A 156 -4.93 -10.44 -9.17
CA ASP A 156 -5.86 -11.54 -9.49
C ASP A 156 -5.50 -12.84 -8.75
N PHE A 157 -4.22 -13.19 -8.75
CA PHE A 157 -3.71 -14.36 -8.02
C PHE A 157 -4.01 -14.25 -6.51
N ALA A 158 -3.82 -13.06 -5.94
CA ALA A 158 -4.12 -12.76 -4.54
C ALA A 158 -5.63 -12.61 -4.26
N LYS A 159 -6.48 -12.74 -5.29
CA LYS A 159 -7.96 -12.60 -5.19
C LYS A 159 -8.40 -11.24 -4.63
N VAL A 160 -7.63 -10.19 -4.92
CA VAL A 160 -8.01 -8.83 -4.53
C VAL A 160 -9.31 -8.43 -5.24
N PRO A 161 -10.31 -7.89 -4.51
CA PRO A 161 -11.58 -7.52 -5.12
C PRO A 161 -11.41 -6.51 -6.26
N LYS A 162 -12.29 -6.53 -7.24
CA LYS A 162 -12.19 -5.70 -8.47
C LYS A 162 -12.05 -4.21 -8.20
N ARG A 163 -12.75 -3.69 -7.20
CA ARG A 163 -12.69 -2.28 -6.80
C ARG A 163 -11.28 -1.91 -6.32
N GLU A 164 -10.77 -2.65 -5.35
CA GLU A 164 -9.45 -2.43 -4.76
C GLU A 164 -8.34 -2.62 -5.80
N LYS A 165 -8.46 -3.64 -6.66
CA LYS A 165 -7.56 -3.85 -7.80
C LYS A 165 -7.52 -2.64 -8.72
N ALA A 166 -8.68 -2.07 -9.08
CA ALA A 166 -8.75 -0.89 -9.93
C ALA A 166 -8.10 0.34 -9.28
N GLU A 167 -8.33 0.56 -7.98
CA GLU A 167 -7.71 1.64 -7.22
C GLU A 167 -6.18 1.50 -7.16
N VAL A 168 -5.67 0.29 -6.89
CA VAL A 168 -4.22 -0.01 -6.86
C VAL A 168 -3.58 0.23 -8.22
N LEU A 169 -4.19 -0.26 -9.32
CA LEU A 169 -3.66 -0.08 -10.67
C LEU A 169 -3.69 1.39 -11.11
N ALA A 170 -4.73 2.15 -10.75
CA ALA A 170 -4.79 3.58 -11.04
C ALA A 170 -3.71 4.36 -10.29
N ALA A 171 -3.51 4.06 -8.99
CA ALA A 171 -2.44 4.66 -8.21
C ALA A 171 -1.05 4.32 -8.78
N PHE A 172 -0.83 3.06 -9.18
CA PHE A 172 0.42 2.65 -9.83
C PHE A 172 0.66 3.41 -11.15
N ALA A 173 -0.36 3.51 -12.00
CA ALA A 173 -0.27 4.19 -13.30
C ALA A 173 0.08 5.68 -13.17
N ALA A 174 -0.33 6.34 -12.09
CA ALA A 174 -0.03 7.75 -11.83
C ALA A 174 1.48 8.04 -11.70
N HIS A 175 2.31 7.03 -11.42
CA HIS A 175 3.77 7.16 -11.30
C HIS A 175 4.54 6.88 -12.59
N LYS A 176 3.85 6.71 -13.73
CA LYS A 176 4.49 6.34 -15.00
C LYS A 176 5.58 7.32 -15.41
N ASP A 177 5.31 8.61 -15.36
CA ASP A 177 6.25 9.65 -15.79
C ASP A 177 7.50 9.67 -14.92
N GLU A 178 7.34 9.56 -13.60
CA GLU A 178 8.47 9.48 -12.66
C GLU A 178 9.37 8.27 -12.93
N VAL A 179 8.77 7.10 -13.12
CA VAL A 179 9.50 5.85 -13.32
C VAL A 179 10.19 5.79 -14.68
N THR A 180 9.60 6.42 -15.71
CA THR A 180 10.15 6.43 -17.08
C THR A 180 11.01 7.67 -17.40
N ALA A 181 11.23 8.58 -16.46
CA ALA A 181 11.98 9.84 -16.66
C ALA A 181 13.43 9.62 -17.18
N GLY A 182 14.05 8.47 -16.86
CA GLY A 182 15.38 8.09 -17.35
C GLY A 182 15.41 7.48 -18.76
N TYR A 183 14.25 7.26 -19.39
CA TYR A 183 14.20 6.63 -20.70
C TYR A 183 14.69 7.54 -21.82
N ILE A 184 15.58 7.01 -22.66
CA ILE A 184 16.07 7.68 -23.87
C ILE A 184 15.59 6.90 -25.08
N PRO A 185 14.68 7.46 -25.91
CA PRO A 185 14.23 6.80 -27.14
C PRO A 185 15.39 6.48 -28.09
N ALA A 186 15.27 5.39 -28.85
CA ALA A 186 16.32 4.93 -29.77
C ALA A 186 16.78 6.02 -30.76
N ALA A 187 15.85 6.85 -31.24
CA ALA A 187 16.13 7.96 -32.14
C ALA A 187 17.03 9.08 -31.55
N LYS A 188 17.24 9.11 -30.23
CA LYS A 188 18.07 10.10 -29.52
C LYS A 188 19.36 9.51 -28.97
N ARG A 189 19.70 8.26 -29.35
CA ARG A 189 20.93 7.57 -28.88
C ARG A 189 22.11 7.66 -29.84
N GLY A 190 22.03 8.62 -30.79
CA GLY A 190 23.11 8.90 -31.74
C GLY A 190 24.22 9.77 -31.15
#